data_67103402ea90d8926b3ebba96e0169d1
#
_entry.id   67103402ea90d8926b3ebba96e0169d1
#
_cell.length_a   1.000
_cell.length_b   1.000
_cell.length_c   1.000
_cell.angle_alpha   90.00
_cell.angle_beta   90.00
_cell.angle_gamma   90.00
#
_symmetry.space_group_name_H-M   'P 1'
#
loop_
_entity.id
_entity.type
_entity.pdbx_description
1 polymer ?
#
loop_
_entity_poly.entity_id
_entity_poly.type
_entity_poly.pdbx_seq_one_letter_code
_entity_poly.pdbx_strand_id
1 'polypeptide(L)'
;YSILEKNFNCSSGEIDIIAIKDEIISFIEVKSRFSNSFGKPKESVTCSKQGRIINAAKYYLHIKKLYNYYIRFDVIEINFHIDSSKYELNFLKDAFRV
;
A
#
# COMPACT_ATOMS: atom_id res chain seq x y z
N TYR A 1 8.47 -0.53 -11.88
CA TYR A 1 8.55 -1.24 -10.60
C TYR A 1 8.73 -2.74 -10.80
N SER A 2 9.59 -3.32 -9.99
CA SER A 2 9.69 -4.77 -9.88
C SER A 2 9.02 -5.21 -8.59
N ILE A 3 8.17 -6.22 -8.65
CA ILE A 3 7.47 -6.73 -7.48
C ILE A 3 8.39 -7.70 -6.74
N LEU A 4 8.66 -7.40 -5.48
CA LEU A 4 9.46 -8.28 -4.63
C LEU A 4 8.60 -9.32 -3.92
N GLU A 5 7.41 -8.94 -3.50
CA GLU A 5 6.54 -9.81 -2.71
C GLU A 5 5.09 -9.38 -2.87
N LYS A 6 4.18 -10.35 -2.83
CA LYS A 6 2.73 -10.10 -2.78
C LYS A 6 2.17 -10.76 -1.53
N ASN A 7 1.20 -10.08 -0.90
CA ASN A 7 0.49 -10.61 0.25
C ASN A 7 1.44 -11.10 1.35
N PHE A 8 2.38 -10.23 1.72
CA PHE A 8 3.32 -10.55 2.79
C PHE A 8 2.61 -10.49 4.14
N ASN A 9 2.64 -11.60 4.86
CA ASN A 9 2.03 -11.73 6.18
C ASN A 9 3.07 -11.99 7.25
N CYS A 10 2.90 -11.33 8.38
CA CYS A 10 3.68 -11.64 9.59
C CYS A 10 2.80 -11.35 10.81
N SER A 11 3.33 -11.60 12.00
CA SER A 11 2.58 -11.37 13.23
C SER A 11 2.15 -9.93 13.44
N SER A 12 2.89 -8.98 12.86
CA SER A 12 2.58 -7.55 12.99
C SER A 12 1.49 -7.09 12.04
N GLY A 13 1.30 -7.76 10.92
CA GLY A 13 0.31 -7.36 9.94
C GLY A 13 0.59 -7.89 8.55
N GLU A 14 -0.08 -7.30 7.57
CA GLU A 14 -0.05 -7.73 6.19
C GLU A 14 0.27 -6.56 5.29
N ILE A 15 1.05 -6.81 4.24
CA ILE A 15 1.35 -5.84 3.19
C ILE A 15 0.95 -6.44 1.86
N ASP A 16 0.11 -5.72 1.10
CA ASP A 16 -0.45 -6.26 -0.13
C ASP A 16 0.60 -6.43 -1.22
N ILE A 17 1.44 -5.43 -1.43
CA ILE A 17 2.48 -5.46 -2.45
C ILE A 17 3.74 -4.80 -1.90
N ILE A 18 4.88 -5.44 -2.14
CA ILE A 18 6.19 -4.85 -1.88
C ILE A 18 6.91 -4.80 -3.23
N ALA A 19 7.29 -3.60 -3.64
CA ALA A 19 7.90 -3.38 -4.94
C ALA A 19 9.16 -2.54 -4.81
N ILE A 20 10.02 -2.63 -5.80
CA ILE A 20 11.25 -1.84 -5.84
C ILE A 20 11.36 -1.13 -7.18
N LYS A 21 11.82 0.11 -7.12
CA LYS A 21 12.19 0.88 -8.29
C LYS A 21 13.39 1.75 -7.91
N ASP A 22 14.46 1.61 -8.67
CA ASP A 22 15.72 2.28 -8.37
C ASP A 22 16.18 1.90 -6.95
N GLU A 23 16.37 2.85 -6.07
CA GLU A 23 16.81 2.60 -4.70
C GLU A 23 15.69 2.72 -3.68
N ILE A 24 14.43 2.68 -4.14
CA ILE A 24 13.27 2.86 -3.29
C ILE A 24 12.46 1.57 -3.22
N ILE A 25 12.24 1.09 -2.00
CA ILE A 25 11.30 -0.01 -1.75
C ILE A 25 9.97 0.60 -1.32
N SER A 26 8.93 0.25 -2.06
CA SER A 26 7.58 0.74 -1.84
C SER A 26 6.74 -0.35 -1.20
N PHE A 27 6.17 -0.04 -0.03
CA PHE A 27 5.22 -0.91 0.65
C PHE A 27 3.83 -0.38 0.35
N ILE A 28 3.03 -1.17 -0.35
CA ILE A 28 1.80 -0.70 -0.99
C ILE A 28 0.59 -1.37 -0.37
N GLU A 29 -0.36 -0.57 0.07
CA GLU A 29 -1.69 -1.00 0.49
C GLU A 29 -2.64 -0.82 -0.68
N VAL A 30 -3.42 -1.84 -1.00
CA VAL A 30 -4.42 -1.78 -2.07
C VAL A 30 -5.79 -1.65 -1.43
N LYS A 31 -6.53 -0.61 -1.80
CA LYS A 31 -7.89 -0.37 -1.34
C LYS A 31 -8.82 -0.34 -2.52
N SER A 32 -9.87 -1.17 -2.45
CA SER A 32 -10.92 -1.14 -3.47
C SER A 32 -12.22 -0.66 -2.85
N ARG A 33 -12.97 0.07 -3.64
CA ARG A 33 -14.24 0.65 -3.25
C ARG A 33 -15.26 0.49 -4.36
N PHE A 34 -16.49 0.37 -3.96
CA PHE A 34 -17.63 0.42 -4.88
C PHE A 34 -18.40 1.68 -4.58
N SER A 35 -18.63 2.49 -5.59
CA SER A 35 -19.32 3.76 -5.42
C SER A 35 -20.28 4.01 -6.57
N ASN A 36 -21.47 4.48 -6.23
CA ASN A 36 -22.44 4.97 -7.22
C ASN A 36 -22.62 6.48 -7.13
N SER A 37 -21.83 7.16 -6.31
CA SER A 37 -22.00 8.57 -6.10
C SER A 37 -20.69 9.31 -6.30
N PHE A 38 -20.84 10.59 -6.58
CA PHE A 38 -19.72 11.48 -6.81
C PHE A 38 -19.27 12.10 -5.48
N GLY A 39 -17.99 12.30 -5.34
CA GLY A 39 -17.48 13.16 -4.31
C GLY A 39 -17.49 12.63 -2.89
N LYS A 40 -17.56 11.33 -2.69
CA LYS A 40 -17.33 10.79 -1.35
C LYS A 40 -15.89 11.00 -0.95
N PRO A 41 -15.62 11.46 0.28
CA PRO A 41 -14.25 11.58 0.76
C PRO A 41 -13.54 10.25 0.70
N LYS A 42 -12.30 10.28 0.29
CA LYS A 42 -11.45 9.09 0.29
C LYS A 42 -11.16 8.71 1.73
N GLU A 43 -11.33 7.44 2.06
CA GLU A 43 -10.91 6.95 3.35
C GLU A 43 -9.40 6.83 3.36
N SER A 44 -8.78 7.47 4.32
CA SER A 44 -7.35 7.29 4.54
C SER A 44 -7.10 5.99 5.30
N VAL A 45 -5.88 5.49 5.19
CA VAL A 45 -5.44 4.36 6.01
C VAL A 45 -5.37 4.84 7.46
N THR A 46 -6.02 4.13 8.39
CA THR A 46 -6.06 4.52 9.80
C THR A 46 -4.66 4.47 10.42
N CYS A 47 -4.46 5.25 11.49
CA CYS A 47 -3.19 5.24 12.20
C CYS A 47 -2.84 3.85 12.73
N SER A 48 -3.83 3.11 13.20
CA SER A 48 -3.63 1.73 13.66
C SER A 48 -3.12 0.84 12.53
N LYS A 49 -3.73 0.93 11.37
CA LYS A 49 -3.32 0.15 10.21
C LYS A 49 -1.96 0.57 9.68
N GLN A 50 -1.68 1.88 9.69
CA GLN A 50 -0.36 2.40 9.33
C GLN A 50 0.73 1.78 10.21
N GLY A 51 0.48 1.74 11.52
CA GLY A 51 1.42 1.14 12.47
C GLY A 51 1.71 -0.33 12.17
N ARG A 52 0.69 -1.09 11.83
CA ARG A 52 0.85 -2.50 11.47
C ARG A 52 1.67 -2.67 10.20
N ILE A 53 1.40 -1.84 9.20
CA ILE A 53 2.14 -1.88 7.93
C ILE A 53 3.60 -1.50 8.16
N ILE A 54 3.85 -0.46 8.95
CA ILE A 54 5.21 -0.02 9.28
C ILE A 54 5.99 -1.13 9.99
N ASN A 55 5.37 -1.79 10.96
CA ASN A 55 6.02 -2.86 11.70
C ASN A 55 6.29 -4.07 10.80
N ALA A 56 5.35 -4.43 9.94
CA ALA A 56 5.53 -5.50 8.97
C ALA A 56 6.65 -5.18 7.98
N ALA A 57 6.74 -3.92 7.56
CA ALA A 57 7.80 -3.46 6.66
C ALA A 57 9.17 -3.57 7.33
N LYS A 58 9.28 -3.15 8.58
CA LYS A 58 10.54 -3.27 9.34
C LYS A 58 10.98 -4.73 9.44
N TYR A 59 10.04 -5.61 9.70
CA TYR A 59 10.32 -7.03 9.77
C TYR A 59 10.80 -7.58 8.44
N TYR A 60 10.12 -7.21 7.34
CA TYR A 60 10.51 -7.63 6.00
C TYR A 60 11.92 -7.19 5.65
N LEU A 61 12.23 -5.91 5.89
CA LEU A 61 13.55 -5.37 5.62
C LEU A 61 14.62 -6.09 6.42
N HIS A 62 14.30 -6.46 7.66
CA HIS A 62 15.22 -7.18 8.52
C HIS A 62 15.50 -8.60 8.03
N ILE A 63 14.47 -9.38 7.74
CA ILE A 63 14.65 -10.76 7.30
C ILE A 63 15.30 -10.88 5.93
N LYS A 64 15.10 -9.88 5.06
CA LYS A 64 15.71 -9.83 3.73
C LYS A 64 17.01 -9.07 3.70
N LYS A 65 17.42 -8.48 4.82
CA LYS A 65 18.67 -7.71 4.95
C LYS A 65 18.78 -6.55 3.95
N LEU A 66 17.67 -5.85 3.76
CA LEU A 66 17.58 -4.75 2.80
C LEU A 66 17.79 -3.42 3.52
N TYR A 67 19.03 -3.13 3.92
CA TYR A 67 19.34 -1.98 4.77
C TYR A 67 19.73 -0.72 3.99
N ASN A 68 20.07 -0.85 2.73
CA ASN A 68 20.61 0.25 1.94
C ASN A 68 19.63 0.86 0.96
N TYR A 69 18.34 0.80 1.29
CA TYR A 69 17.28 1.30 0.42
C TYR A 69 16.49 2.40 1.12
N TYR A 70 16.02 3.35 0.35
CA TYR A 70 14.97 4.25 0.81
C TYR A 70 13.66 3.49 0.85
N ILE A 71 12.79 3.82 1.78
CA ILE A 71 11.50 3.17 1.88
C ILE A 71 10.39 4.21 1.74
N ARG A 72 9.25 3.75 1.20
CA ARG A 72 8.09 4.60 0.99
C ARG A 72 6.84 3.78 1.20
N PHE A 73 5.82 4.39 1.79
CA PHE A 73 4.53 3.76 2.00
C PHE A 73 3.52 4.38 1.06
N ASP A 74 2.95 3.57 0.19
CA ASP A 74 2.05 4.01 -0.87
C ASP A 74 0.70 3.33 -0.74
N VAL A 75 -0.31 3.95 -1.33
CA VAL A 75 -1.66 3.39 -1.39
C VAL A 75 -2.13 3.40 -2.83
N ILE A 76 -2.70 2.28 -3.27
CA ILE A 76 -3.42 2.21 -4.54
C ILE A 76 -4.89 2.13 -4.21
N GLU A 77 -5.66 3.08 -4.73
CA GLU A 77 -7.11 3.08 -4.61
C GLU A 77 -7.73 2.66 -5.94
N ILE A 78 -8.61 1.68 -5.88
CA ILE A 78 -9.39 1.26 -7.05
C ILE A 78 -10.84 1.57 -6.75
N ASN A 79 -11.42 2.48 -7.51
CA ASN A 79 -12.82 2.87 -7.35
C ASN A 79 -13.63 2.23 -8.47
N PHE A 80 -14.51 1.30 -8.11
CA PHE A 80 -15.42 0.66 -9.06
C PHE A 80 -16.75 1.41 -9.08
N HIS A 81 -17.23 1.71 -10.27
CA HIS A 81 -18.52 2.34 -10.42
C HIS A 81 -19.60 1.26 -10.52
N ILE A 82 -20.58 1.32 -9.62
CA ILE A 82 -21.65 0.31 -9.56
C ILE A 82 -22.50 0.34 -10.82
N ASP A 83 -22.70 1.53 -11.39
CA ASP A 83 -23.60 1.73 -12.53
C ASP A 83 -22.95 1.41 -13.87
N SER A 84 -21.69 1.07 -13.90
CA SER A 84 -20.97 0.80 -15.14
C SER A 84 -19.85 -0.18 -14.88
N SER A 85 -19.26 -0.70 -15.94
CA SER A 85 -18.10 -1.59 -15.82
C SER A 85 -16.80 -0.82 -15.65
N LYS A 86 -16.87 0.49 -15.44
CA LYS A 86 -15.67 1.34 -15.36
C LYS A 86 -15.11 1.37 -13.96
N TYR A 87 -13.82 1.62 -13.87
CA TYR A 87 -13.13 1.84 -12.62
C TYR A 87 -12.10 2.94 -12.78
N GLU A 88 -11.71 3.53 -11.65
CA GLU A 88 -10.64 4.51 -11.58
C GLU A 88 -9.56 4.00 -10.66
N LEU A 89 -8.32 4.23 -11.06
CA LEU A 89 -7.15 3.82 -10.29
C LEU A 89 -6.37 5.06 -9.89
N ASN A 90 -6.12 5.22 -8.58
CA ASN A 90 -5.31 6.30 -8.05
C ASN A 90 -4.12 5.73 -7.31
N PHE A 91 -2.93 6.16 -7.68
CA PHE A 91 -1.71 5.77 -6.97
C PHE A 91 -1.26 6.94 -6.11
N LEU A 92 -1.36 6.76 -4.79
CA LEU A 92 -1.00 7.77 -3.81
C LEU A 92 0.38 7.46 -3.26
N LYS A 93 1.39 8.12 -3.80
CA LYS A 93 2.77 7.92 -3.36
C LYS A 93 3.02 8.63 -2.05
N ASP A 94 3.81 8.01 -1.19
CA ASP A 94 4.20 8.58 0.09
C ASP A 94 2.98 8.98 0.91
N ALA A 95 2.04 8.04 1.00
CA ALA A 95 0.75 8.30 1.63
C ALA A 95 0.84 8.47 3.14
N PHE A 96 1.83 7.87 3.78
CA PHE A 96 2.10 8.08 5.20
C PHE A 96 3.57 7.74 5.49
N ARG A 97 4.02 8.17 6.65
CA ARG A 97 5.42 7.99 7.08
C ARG A 97 5.50 7.47 8.49
N VAL A 98 6.66 6.96 8.80
CA VAL A 98 7.01 6.52 10.17
C VAL A 98 6.96 7.69 11.15
#